data_be9e5e6c87ef5d08053365e5945c5ceb
#
_entry.id   be9e5e6c87ef5d08053365e5945c5ceb
#
_cell.length_a   1.000
_cell.length_b   1.000
_cell.length_c   1.000
_cell.angle_alpha   90.00
_cell.angle_beta   90.00
_cell.angle_gamma   90.00
#
_symmetry.space_group_name_H-M   'P 1'
#
loop_
_entity.id
_entity.type
_entity.pdbx_description
1 polymer ?
#
loop_
_entity_poly.entity_id
_entity_poly.type
_entity_poly.pdbx_seq_one_letter_code
_entity_poly.pdbx_strand_id
1 'polypeptide(L)'
;AGMEWTVDKRHDFNIRAASMSLGGFGLIEWTSSEEESVNRMANEMVRSGVALFIAAGNSAVSAQIGTPGSAEDVITVGALDKDTSIAVYSSQGPTEEGRVKPNIAFVGSSVMAPEANSGDGYVGYSGTSMATPGAAGLAAQMYQANPDLSPFDIRNIMQETSTYRQCHYMLANEPCAEDLIPKN
;
A
#
# COMPACT_ATOMS: atom_id res chain seq x y z
N ALA A 1 -17.86 -7.08 3.33
CA ALA A 1 -18.87 -6.33 2.54
C ALA A 1 -18.26 -5.62 1.32
N GLY A 2 -17.42 -4.56 1.48
CA GLY A 2 -16.92 -3.79 0.32
C GLY A 2 -16.01 -4.61 -0.61
N MET A 3 -15.04 -5.32 -0.08
CA MET A 3 -14.16 -6.18 -0.89
C MET A 3 -14.94 -7.31 -1.59
N GLU A 4 -15.84 -7.98 -0.91
CA GLU A 4 -16.72 -9.01 -1.48
C GLU A 4 -17.55 -8.45 -2.64
N TRP A 5 -18.18 -7.29 -2.42
CA TRP A 5 -18.93 -6.61 -3.47
C TRP A 5 -18.05 -6.30 -4.69
N THR A 6 -16.82 -5.84 -4.45
CA THR A 6 -15.86 -5.55 -5.52
C THR A 6 -15.52 -6.82 -6.31
N VAL A 7 -15.28 -7.94 -5.62
CA VAL A 7 -15.03 -9.24 -6.27
C VAL A 7 -16.24 -9.69 -7.09
N ASP A 8 -17.44 -9.62 -6.52
CA ASP A 8 -18.67 -10.02 -7.21
C ASP A 8 -18.95 -9.16 -8.45
N LYS A 9 -18.68 -7.86 -8.36
CA LYS A 9 -19.00 -6.87 -9.38
C LYS A 9 -17.86 -6.52 -10.34
N ARG A 10 -16.68 -7.12 -10.16
CA ARG A 10 -15.50 -6.76 -10.96
C ARG A 10 -15.68 -6.88 -12.47
N HIS A 11 -16.45 -7.87 -12.92
CA HIS A 11 -16.74 -8.04 -14.35
C HIS A 11 -17.85 -7.10 -14.84
N ASP A 12 -18.87 -6.85 -14.01
CA ASP A 12 -19.98 -5.97 -14.35
C ASP A 12 -19.50 -4.52 -14.60
N PHE A 13 -18.50 -4.07 -13.82
CA PHE A 13 -17.97 -2.71 -13.87
C PHE A 13 -16.52 -2.62 -14.37
N ASN A 14 -15.94 -3.71 -14.84
CA ASN A 14 -14.53 -3.79 -15.26
C ASN A 14 -13.56 -3.25 -14.18
N ILE A 15 -13.76 -3.65 -12.92
CA ILE A 15 -12.91 -3.20 -11.81
C ILE A 15 -11.58 -3.94 -11.88
N ARG A 16 -10.49 -3.22 -12.15
CA ARG A 16 -9.15 -3.77 -12.28
C ARG A 16 -8.21 -3.35 -11.14
N ALA A 17 -8.48 -2.22 -10.51
CA ALA A 17 -7.72 -1.72 -9.37
C ALA A 17 -8.64 -1.16 -8.30
N ALA A 18 -8.21 -1.26 -7.05
CA ALA A 18 -8.90 -0.67 -5.91
C ALA A 18 -7.89 -0.04 -4.95
N SER A 19 -8.28 1.06 -4.31
CA SER A 19 -7.49 1.77 -3.32
C SER A 19 -8.17 1.73 -1.95
N MET A 20 -7.43 1.30 -0.92
CA MET A 20 -7.90 1.25 0.47
C MET A 20 -6.95 2.06 1.37
N SER A 21 -7.28 3.33 1.55
CA SER A 21 -6.54 4.24 2.44
C SER A 21 -6.99 4.09 3.89
N LEU A 22 -6.99 2.86 4.39
CA LEU A 22 -7.39 2.50 5.74
C LEU A 22 -6.58 1.31 6.23
N GLY A 23 -6.58 1.11 7.54
CA GLY A 23 -5.94 -0.01 8.20
C GLY A 23 -5.91 0.21 9.70
N GLY A 24 -5.51 -0.81 10.41
CA GLY A 24 -5.35 -0.79 11.85
C GLY A 24 -4.52 -1.97 12.32
N PHE A 25 -4.12 -1.92 13.57
CA PHE A 25 -3.54 -3.09 14.24
C PHE A 25 -4.69 -3.99 14.69
N GLY A 26 -4.56 -5.29 14.49
CA GLY A 26 -5.52 -6.27 14.98
C GLY A 26 -5.74 -6.11 16.49
N LEU A 27 -6.96 -6.28 16.94
CA LEU A 27 -7.31 -6.20 18.36
C LEU A 27 -6.77 -7.39 19.19
N ILE A 28 -6.12 -8.34 18.55
CA ILE A 28 -5.60 -9.55 19.18
C ILE A 28 -4.11 -9.65 18.85
N GLU A 29 -3.29 -9.51 19.85
CA GLU A 29 -1.82 -9.41 19.80
C GLU A 29 -1.08 -10.65 19.25
N TRP A 30 -1.73 -11.68 18.74
CA TRP A 30 -1.06 -12.96 18.48
C TRP A 30 -1.64 -13.78 17.32
N THR A 31 -2.41 -13.17 16.42
CA THR A 31 -2.81 -13.85 15.19
C THR A 31 -1.91 -13.44 14.04
N SER A 32 -1.37 -14.41 13.31
CA SER A 32 -0.62 -14.13 12.10
C SER A 32 -1.45 -13.29 11.15
N SER A 33 -0.80 -12.41 10.38
CA SER A 33 -1.52 -11.56 9.41
C SER A 33 -2.32 -12.39 8.39
N GLU A 34 -1.95 -13.65 8.18
CA GLU A 34 -2.65 -14.57 7.28
C GLU A 34 -3.92 -15.17 7.90
N GLU A 35 -4.01 -15.24 9.21
CA GLU A 35 -5.19 -15.76 9.91
C GLU A 35 -6.31 -14.73 10.01
N GLU A 36 -6.00 -13.46 9.86
CA GLU A 36 -7.01 -12.42 9.88
C GLU A 36 -7.95 -12.50 8.68
N SER A 37 -9.25 -12.54 8.96
CA SER A 37 -10.28 -12.65 7.93
C SER A 37 -10.23 -11.53 6.89
N VAL A 38 -9.81 -10.34 7.30
CA VAL A 38 -9.66 -9.16 6.42
C VAL A 38 -8.49 -9.35 5.47
N ASN A 39 -7.36 -9.87 5.93
CA ASN A 39 -6.19 -10.18 5.10
C ASN A 39 -6.50 -11.29 4.10
N ARG A 40 -7.18 -12.35 4.54
CA ARG A 40 -7.62 -13.41 3.61
C ARG A 40 -8.52 -12.87 2.51
N MET A 41 -9.49 -12.02 2.86
CA MET A 41 -10.37 -11.41 1.86
C MET A 41 -9.61 -10.45 0.92
N ALA A 42 -8.62 -9.73 1.43
CA ALA A 42 -7.75 -8.87 0.61
C ALA A 42 -6.93 -9.70 -0.40
N ASN A 43 -6.33 -10.82 0.03
CA ASN A 43 -5.63 -11.75 -0.85
C ASN A 43 -6.57 -12.35 -1.91
N GLU A 44 -7.77 -12.80 -1.52
CA GLU A 44 -8.77 -13.32 -2.47
C GLU A 44 -9.18 -12.26 -3.51
N MET A 45 -9.31 -11.01 -3.12
CA MET A 45 -9.60 -9.92 -4.04
C MET A 45 -8.49 -9.77 -5.09
N VAL A 46 -7.22 -9.83 -4.69
CA VAL A 46 -6.07 -9.79 -5.61
C VAL A 46 -6.08 -11.01 -6.54
N ARG A 47 -6.26 -12.21 -6.00
CA ARG A 47 -6.32 -13.48 -6.76
C ARG A 47 -7.50 -13.51 -7.74
N SER A 48 -8.57 -12.77 -7.45
CA SER A 48 -9.71 -12.62 -8.37
C SER A 48 -9.44 -11.70 -9.56
N GLY A 49 -8.27 -11.02 -9.61
CA GLY A 49 -7.84 -10.19 -10.73
C GLY A 49 -7.96 -8.68 -10.48
N VAL A 50 -8.15 -8.23 -9.23
CA VAL A 50 -8.20 -6.81 -8.87
C VAL A 50 -6.93 -6.41 -8.13
N ALA A 51 -6.10 -5.51 -8.69
CA ALA A 51 -4.94 -4.98 -8.01
C ALA A 51 -5.38 -4.12 -6.81
N LEU A 52 -5.08 -4.59 -5.60
CA LEU A 52 -5.50 -3.92 -4.36
C LEU A 52 -4.35 -3.17 -3.73
N PHE A 53 -4.47 -1.85 -3.66
CA PHE A 53 -3.51 -0.94 -3.05
C PHE A 53 -3.96 -0.57 -1.64
N ILE A 54 -3.07 -0.72 -0.66
CA ILE A 54 -3.42 -0.49 0.76
C ILE A 54 -2.36 0.39 1.40
N ALA A 55 -2.80 1.37 2.19
CA ALA A 55 -1.90 2.24 2.94
C ALA A 55 -1.09 1.45 3.97
N ALA A 56 0.22 1.71 4.05
CA ALA A 56 1.11 1.03 5.00
C ALA A 56 0.83 1.41 6.46
N GLY A 57 0.28 2.60 6.69
CA GLY A 57 0.07 3.19 8.02
C GLY A 57 1.02 4.36 8.28
N ASN A 58 0.76 5.07 9.38
CA ASN A 58 1.47 6.31 9.73
C ASN A 58 2.09 6.23 11.14
N SER A 59 2.65 5.09 11.49
CA SER A 59 3.20 4.82 12.83
C SER A 59 4.70 5.10 12.96
N ALA A 60 5.38 5.42 11.87
CA ALA A 60 6.79 5.84 11.81
C ALA A 60 7.83 4.82 12.32
N VAL A 61 7.45 3.60 12.67
CA VAL A 61 8.34 2.61 13.28
C VAL A 61 8.36 1.31 12.49
N SER A 62 9.44 0.53 12.63
CA SER A 62 9.58 -0.79 12.05
C SER A 62 8.56 -1.79 12.63
N ALA A 63 8.27 -2.85 11.88
CA ALA A 63 7.31 -3.89 12.23
C ALA A 63 5.89 -3.38 12.56
N GLN A 64 5.47 -2.29 11.91
CA GLN A 64 4.19 -1.60 12.16
C GLN A 64 3.31 -1.52 10.91
N ILE A 65 3.35 -2.55 10.05
CA ILE A 65 2.41 -2.68 8.95
C ILE A 65 1.15 -3.38 9.47
N GLY A 66 0.08 -2.61 9.59
CA GLY A 66 -1.21 -3.13 10.08
C GLY A 66 -2.04 -3.85 9.01
N THR A 67 -3.12 -4.48 9.47
CA THR A 67 -4.13 -5.12 8.63
C THR A 67 -4.97 -4.05 7.89
N PRO A 68 -5.31 -4.24 6.58
CA PRO A 68 -4.93 -5.35 5.71
C PRO A 68 -3.65 -5.13 4.89
N GLY A 69 -2.86 -4.09 5.17
CA GLY A 69 -1.59 -3.81 4.48
C GLY A 69 -0.55 -4.92 4.65
N SER A 70 -0.63 -5.70 5.72
CA SER A 70 0.25 -6.85 5.98
C SER A 70 -0.06 -8.08 5.11
N ALA A 71 -1.21 -8.15 4.46
CA ALA A 71 -1.59 -9.27 3.61
C ALA A 71 -0.56 -9.51 2.48
N GLU A 72 -0.35 -10.77 2.12
CA GLU A 72 0.73 -11.20 1.23
C GLU A 72 0.61 -10.61 -0.18
N ASP A 73 -0.58 -10.74 -0.78
CA ASP A 73 -0.78 -10.48 -2.21
C ASP A 73 -1.03 -9.00 -2.53
N VAL A 74 -1.44 -8.21 -1.55
CA VAL A 74 -1.75 -6.79 -1.74
C VAL A 74 -0.52 -5.93 -2.02
N ILE A 75 -0.72 -4.80 -2.67
CA ILE A 75 0.32 -3.80 -2.90
C ILE A 75 0.24 -2.77 -1.77
N THR A 76 1.14 -2.91 -0.80
CA THR A 76 1.22 -2.00 0.34
C THR A 76 2.03 -0.77 -0.03
N VAL A 77 1.48 0.41 0.22
CA VAL A 77 2.01 1.68 -0.24
C VAL A 77 2.49 2.53 0.94
N GLY A 78 3.79 2.80 0.96
CA GLY A 78 4.43 3.78 1.86
C GLY A 78 4.30 5.21 1.33
N ALA A 79 4.70 6.18 2.15
CA ALA A 79 4.67 7.59 1.79
C ALA A 79 6.06 8.17 1.55
N LEU A 80 6.17 9.01 0.51
CA LEU A 80 7.31 9.87 0.24
C LEU A 80 6.94 11.33 0.50
N ASP A 81 7.93 12.10 0.90
CA ASP A 81 7.90 13.56 0.83
C ASP A 81 8.09 14.06 -0.60
N LYS A 82 7.84 15.34 -0.85
CA LYS A 82 7.97 15.93 -2.20
C LYS A 82 9.40 15.93 -2.75
N ASP A 83 10.39 15.86 -1.88
CA ASP A 83 11.81 15.71 -2.25
C ASP A 83 12.19 14.26 -2.57
N THR A 84 11.23 13.37 -2.54
CA THR A 84 11.34 11.92 -2.76
C THR A 84 12.07 11.14 -1.66
N SER A 85 12.30 11.73 -0.49
CA SER A 85 12.70 10.99 0.72
C SER A 85 11.52 10.21 1.30
N ILE A 86 11.80 9.16 2.06
CA ILE A 86 10.74 8.44 2.81
C ILE A 86 10.18 9.37 3.88
N ALA A 87 8.87 9.57 3.88
CA ALA A 87 8.21 10.40 4.87
C ALA A 87 8.37 9.79 6.27
N VAL A 88 8.79 10.59 7.24
CA VAL A 88 9.13 10.13 8.61
C VAL A 88 8.00 9.42 9.32
N TYR A 89 6.76 9.70 8.95
CA TYR A 89 5.57 9.05 9.53
C TYR A 89 5.22 7.72 8.86
N SER A 90 5.78 7.40 7.68
CA SER A 90 5.41 6.19 6.94
C SER A 90 5.75 4.94 7.73
N SER A 91 4.77 4.05 7.93
CA SER A 91 5.02 2.76 8.58
C SER A 91 5.96 1.91 7.74
N GLN A 92 6.77 1.11 8.42
CA GLN A 92 7.80 0.25 7.87
C GLN A 92 7.61 -1.18 8.37
N GLY A 93 7.95 -2.17 7.52
CA GLY A 93 8.01 -3.57 7.90
C GLY A 93 9.33 -3.96 8.56
N PRO A 94 9.62 -5.24 8.64
CA PRO A 94 8.84 -6.34 8.07
C PRO A 94 7.49 -6.57 8.75
N THR A 95 6.63 -7.41 8.14
CA THR A 95 5.45 -7.94 8.82
C THR A 95 5.87 -8.93 9.90
N GLU A 96 4.92 -9.37 10.72
CA GLU A 96 5.17 -10.37 11.76
C GLU A 96 5.76 -11.66 11.19
N GLU A 97 5.35 -12.07 9.99
CA GLU A 97 5.89 -13.25 9.29
C GLU A 97 7.18 -12.95 8.51
N GLY A 98 7.78 -11.79 8.68
CA GLY A 98 9.04 -11.42 8.05
C GLY A 98 8.94 -10.97 6.60
N ARG A 99 7.74 -10.72 6.06
CA ARG A 99 7.60 -10.19 4.68
C ARG A 99 8.04 -8.74 4.62
N VAL A 100 8.82 -8.41 3.58
CA VAL A 100 9.21 -7.02 3.30
C VAL A 100 7.99 -6.22 2.83
N LYS A 101 7.63 -5.21 3.59
CA LYS A 101 6.57 -4.24 3.31
C LYS A 101 7.02 -2.84 3.75
N PRO A 102 6.55 -1.73 3.15
CA PRO A 102 5.65 -1.66 1.99
C PRO A 102 6.30 -2.19 0.71
N ASN A 103 5.50 -2.53 -0.31
CA ASN A 103 5.99 -2.99 -1.60
C ASN A 103 6.56 -1.85 -2.44
N ILE A 104 5.94 -0.68 -2.37
CA ILE A 104 6.29 0.55 -3.09
C ILE A 104 6.01 1.75 -2.19
N ALA A 105 6.53 2.91 -2.58
CA ALA A 105 6.18 4.17 -1.95
C ALA A 105 5.78 5.22 -3.01
N PHE A 106 4.89 6.11 -2.63
CA PHE A 106 4.37 7.17 -3.50
C PHE A 106 4.33 8.50 -2.73
N VAL A 107 4.27 9.65 -3.42
CA VAL A 107 4.19 10.95 -2.74
C VAL A 107 2.92 10.99 -1.90
N GLY A 108 3.09 11.16 -0.59
CA GLY A 108 2.01 11.18 0.40
C GLY A 108 2.01 12.44 1.27
N SER A 109 3.01 13.33 1.14
CA SER A 109 3.12 14.53 1.96
C SER A 109 2.59 15.76 1.24
N SER A 110 1.73 16.53 1.93
CA SER A 110 1.13 17.77 1.42
C SER A 110 0.44 17.60 0.05
N VAL A 111 -0.30 16.51 -0.10
CA VAL A 111 -1.08 16.22 -1.31
C VAL A 111 -2.34 17.08 -1.28
N MET A 112 -2.46 17.94 -2.29
CA MET A 112 -3.62 18.83 -2.43
C MET A 112 -4.79 18.10 -3.07
N ALA A 113 -5.97 18.24 -2.48
CA ALA A 113 -7.21 17.69 -2.98
C ALA A 113 -8.38 18.67 -2.74
N PRO A 114 -9.49 18.55 -3.47
CA PRO A 114 -10.68 19.32 -3.20
C PRO A 114 -11.16 19.13 -1.74
N GLU A 115 -11.46 20.23 -1.09
CA GLU A 115 -11.96 20.23 0.29
C GLU A 115 -13.45 19.94 0.33
N ALA A 116 -13.85 18.93 1.11
CA ALA A 116 -15.25 18.58 1.26
C ALA A 116 -16.08 19.77 1.81
N ASN A 117 -17.25 20.00 1.24
CA ASN A 117 -18.20 21.04 1.62
C ASN A 117 -17.71 22.50 1.46
N SER A 118 -16.58 22.74 0.80
CA SER A 118 -16.06 24.10 0.57
C SER A 118 -16.57 24.74 -0.71
N GLY A 119 -17.13 23.95 -1.64
CA GLY A 119 -17.53 24.39 -2.98
C GLY A 119 -16.35 24.38 -3.96
N ASP A 120 -15.35 25.20 -3.75
CA ASP A 120 -14.16 25.37 -4.62
C ASP A 120 -12.82 25.34 -3.87
N GLY A 121 -12.85 25.07 -2.56
CA GLY A 121 -11.66 25.02 -1.72
C GLY A 121 -10.79 23.80 -1.96
N TYR A 122 -9.51 23.93 -1.60
CA TYR A 122 -8.54 22.86 -1.61
C TYR A 122 -7.87 22.74 -0.25
N VAL A 123 -7.53 21.51 0.14
CA VAL A 123 -6.84 21.21 1.38
C VAL A 123 -5.68 20.25 1.13
N GLY A 124 -4.57 20.44 1.85
CA GLY A 124 -3.40 19.56 1.80
C GLY A 124 -3.39 18.61 2.98
N TYR A 125 -3.34 17.31 2.70
CA TYR A 125 -3.14 16.28 3.72
C TYR A 125 -1.84 15.50 3.49
N SER A 126 -1.33 14.93 4.59
CA SER A 126 -0.15 14.04 4.56
C SER A 126 -0.50 12.69 5.19
N GLY A 127 -0.04 11.62 4.56
CA GLY A 127 -0.26 10.26 5.03
C GLY A 127 -0.06 9.23 3.92
N THR A 128 0.18 7.99 4.29
CA THR A 128 0.14 6.86 3.35
C THR A 128 -1.22 6.73 2.67
N SER A 129 -2.27 7.26 3.31
CA SER A 129 -3.61 7.38 2.73
C SER A 129 -3.67 8.27 1.48
N MET A 130 -2.76 9.25 1.35
CA MET A 130 -2.65 10.14 0.19
C MET A 130 -1.75 9.54 -0.89
N ALA A 131 -0.78 8.74 -0.51
CA ALA A 131 0.11 8.01 -1.41
C ALA A 131 -0.61 6.89 -2.17
N THR A 132 -1.47 6.15 -1.47
CA THR A 132 -2.14 4.93 -1.97
C THR A 132 -2.98 5.17 -3.24
N PRO A 133 -3.86 6.17 -3.31
CA PRO A 133 -4.64 6.42 -4.53
C PRO A 133 -3.77 6.87 -5.72
N GLY A 134 -2.63 7.51 -5.48
CA GLY A 134 -1.66 7.84 -6.52
C GLY A 134 -1.08 6.58 -7.18
N ALA A 135 -0.69 5.59 -6.37
CA ALA A 135 -0.23 4.30 -6.86
C ALA A 135 -1.32 3.52 -7.61
N ALA A 136 -2.55 3.52 -7.10
CA ALA A 136 -3.69 2.91 -7.79
C ALA A 136 -4.01 3.59 -9.13
N GLY A 137 -3.86 4.92 -9.20
CA GLY A 137 -4.01 5.69 -10.44
C GLY A 137 -2.96 5.31 -11.49
N LEU A 138 -1.71 5.08 -11.07
CA LEU A 138 -0.67 4.58 -11.98
C LEU A 138 -1.01 3.18 -12.51
N ALA A 139 -1.52 2.28 -11.65
CA ALA A 139 -1.97 0.96 -12.10
C ALA A 139 -3.09 1.05 -13.14
N ALA A 140 -4.02 1.99 -12.99
CA ALA A 140 -5.07 2.21 -14.00
C ALA A 140 -4.48 2.60 -15.36
N GLN A 141 -3.43 3.44 -15.39
CA GLN A 141 -2.71 3.77 -16.61
C GLN A 141 -1.94 2.57 -17.19
N MET A 142 -1.35 1.73 -16.33
CA MET A 142 -0.69 0.49 -16.76
C MET A 142 -1.69 -0.47 -17.42
N TYR A 143 -2.88 -0.66 -16.83
CA TYR A 143 -3.97 -1.45 -17.41
C TYR A 143 -4.51 -0.84 -18.72
N GLN A 144 -4.51 0.48 -18.85
CA GLN A 144 -4.86 1.15 -20.11
C GLN A 144 -3.83 0.84 -21.21
N ALA A 145 -2.54 0.80 -20.85
CA ALA A 145 -1.45 0.50 -21.80
C ALA A 145 -1.41 -0.99 -22.16
N ASN A 146 -1.66 -1.87 -21.21
CA ASN A 146 -1.74 -3.32 -21.41
C ASN A 146 -2.83 -3.93 -20.52
N PRO A 147 -4.03 -4.19 -21.06
CA PRO A 147 -5.15 -4.74 -20.29
C PRO A 147 -4.97 -6.20 -19.86
N ASP A 148 -3.97 -6.91 -20.39
CA ASP A 148 -3.73 -8.31 -20.07
C ASP A 148 -2.87 -8.51 -18.80
N LEU A 149 -2.33 -7.42 -18.22
CA LEU A 149 -1.56 -7.50 -16.98
C LEU A 149 -2.41 -8.08 -15.84
N SER A 150 -1.82 -8.98 -15.07
CA SER A 150 -2.38 -9.43 -13.80
C SER A 150 -2.04 -8.44 -12.67
N PRO A 151 -2.72 -8.51 -11.50
CA PRO A 151 -2.32 -7.73 -10.32
C PRO A 151 -0.87 -7.99 -9.88
N PHE A 152 -0.38 -9.22 -10.06
CA PHE A 152 1.00 -9.59 -9.74
C PHE A 152 2.00 -8.98 -10.71
N ASP A 153 1.65 -8.88 -12.01
CA ASP A 153 2.47 -8.16 -13.00
C ASP A 153 2.56 -6.68 -12.65
N ILE A 154 1.44 -6.04 -12.29
CA ILE A 154 1.40 -4.65 -11.82
C ILE A 154 2.36 -4.46 -10.66
N ARG A 155 2.27 -5.30 -9.61
CA ARG A 155 3.16 -5.25 -8.46
C ARG A 155 4.63 -5.38 -8.85
N ASN A 156 4.96 -6.40 -9.62
CA ASN A 156 6.33 -6.69 -10.01
C ASN A 156 6.92 -5.57 -10.88
N ILE A 157 6.21 -5.10 -11.89
CA ILE A 157 6.66 -3.99 -12.74
C ILE A 157 6.90 -2.73 -11.89
N MET A 158 5.97 -2.38 -10.99
CA MET A 158 6.14 -1.22 -10.12
C MET A 158 7.38 -1.36 -9.23
N GLN A 159 7.62 -2.53 -8.65
CA GLN A 159 8.80 -2.78 -7.81
C GLN A 159 10.11 -2.74 -8.61
N GLU A 160 10.17 -3.39 -9.76
CA GLU A 160 11.36 -3.47 -10.60
C GLU A 160 11.75 -2.14 -11.25
N THR A 161 10.76 -1.29 -11.54
CA THR A 161 11.00 0.02 -12.18
C THR A 161 11.11 1.16 -11.18
N SER A 162 10.83 0.93 -9.90
CA SER A 162 10.93 1.94 -8.86
C SER A 162 12.39 2.24 -8.50
N THR A 163 12.64 3.51 -8.16
CA THR A 163 13.93 3.88 -7.57
C THR A 163 13.97 3.45 -6.12
N TYR A 164 14.96 2.63 -5.77
CA TYR A 164 15.19 2.23 -4.39
C TYR A 164 15.40 3.46 -3.49
N ARG A 165 14.77 3.44 -2.31
CA ARG A 165 14.91 4.47 -1.28
C ARG A 165 15.29 3.80 0.04
N GLN A 166 16.33 4.32 0.65
CA GLN A 166 16.75 3.89 1.97
C GLN A 166 15.73 4.37 3.01
N CYS A 167 15.38 3.50 3.97
CA CYS A 167 14.48 3.87 5.05
C CYS A 167 15.09 4.99 5.93
N HIS A 168 14.24 5.81 6.51
CA HIS A 168 14.64 6.86 7.43
C HIS A 168 14.82 6.26 8.83
N TYR A 169 16.01 6.39 9.41
CA TYR A 169 16.24 5.99 10.80
C TYR A 169 15.68 7.03 11.76
N MET A 170 14.67 6.69 12.50
CA MET A 170 14.27 7.46 13.68
C MET A 170 14.97 7.00 14.97
N LEU A 171 15.53 5.79 14.98
CA LEU A 171 16.26 5.22 16.13
C LEU A 171 17.58 4.62 15.62
N ALA A 172 18.68 5.12 16.13
CA ALA A 172 20.04 4.93 15.62
C ALA A 172 20.62 3.49 15.69
N ASN A 173 19.84 2.45 16.00
CA ASN A 173 20.35 1.09 16.21
C ASN A 173 19.48 -0.04 15.65
N GLU A 174 18.43 0.25 14.87
CA GLU A 174 17.62 -0.80 14.26
C GLU A 174 18.04 -0.99 12.80
N PRO A 175 18.36 -2.23 12.35
CA PRO A 175 18.69 -2.47 10.96
C PRO A 175 17.47 -2.16 10.08
N CYS A 176 17.66 -1.36 9.05
CA CYS A 176 16.69 -1.26 7.97
C CYS A 176 16.50 -2.65 7.34
N ALA A 177 15.35 -2.90 6.76
CA ALA A 177 15.06 -4.12 6.00
C ALA A 177 16.06 -4.42 4.85
N GLU A 178 17.03 -3.55 4.60
CA GLU A 178 18.15 -3.76 3.67
C GLU A 178 18.92 -5.06 3.91
N ASP A 179 19.08 -5.46 5.18
CA ASP A 179 19.80 -6.69 5.52
C ASP A 179 18.97 -7.95 5.22
N LEU A 180 17.68 -7.79 4.90
CA LEU A 180 16.76 -8.88 4.57
C LEU A 180 16.53 -9.03 3.06
N ILE A 181 17.00 -8.09 2.24
CA ILE A 181 16.94 -8.22 0.77
C ILE A 181 18.13 -9.02 0.30
N PRO A 182 17.95 -10.18 -0.35
CA PRO A 182 19.05 -10.90 -0.97
C PRO A 182 19.76 -9.97 -1.96
N LYS A 183 21.02 -9.66 -1.70
CA LYS A 183 21.87 -8.99 -2.69
C LYS A 183 22.15 -9.99 -3.80
N ASN A 184 21.45 -9.88 -4.91
CA ASN A 184 21.79 -10.56 -6.16
C ASN A 184 23.04 -9.94 -6.77
#